data_e10414c8b3b354bb791d483328201ff5
#
_entry.id   e10414c8b3b354bb791d483328201ff5
#
_cell.length_a   1.000
_cell.length_b   1.000
_cell.length_c   1.000
_cell.angle_alpha   90.00
_cell.angle_beta   90.00
_cell.angle_gamma   90.00
#
_symmetry.space_group_name_H-M   'P 1'
#
loop_
_entity.id
_entity.type
_entity.pdbx_description
1 polymer ?
#
loop_
_entity_poly.entity_id
_entity_poly.type
_entity_poly.pdbx_seq_one_letter_code
_entity_poly.pdbx_strand_id
1 'polypeptide(L)'
;MTKVHLGVIAAGAAVGLAALILTALGNPANMGFCIACFLRDISGACGLHSAAKVQYVRPEIIGLVLGAFIMSVASKEFKARTGSSPAVRFVLGAFVVIGALAFLGCPLRMVLRLGGGDLNALVGLAGFIVGILIGIACLKKGFSLKRSYEAHVAEGGVLPTVMAVLLILVVTVPALFKFSEEGPGSKHAPFWIALAIALVVGALAQKSRLCMVGGLRDAFMLKDFHLLYGFVAIFVVTLIGNLIMGNFHLGFALQPVAHSAHLWNLLGMVLVGWGSVLLGGCPLRQLILAAQGNGDSAVTVFGMIVGAALAHNFGLAGNPDSKSEAGELIVGGISNAGKIAVVLGLVVMLVVAVLNMPKKEEANA
;
A
#
# COMPACT_ATOMS: atom_id res chain seq x y z
N MET A 1 28.04 -10.23 2.20
CA MET A 1 26.84 -9.62 1.58
C MET A 1 27.13 -9.43 0.11
N THR A 2 26.27 -9.95 -0.77
CA THR A 2 26.42 -9.75 -2.22
C THR A 2 26.02 -8.32 -2.61
N LYS A 3 26.52 -7.79 -3.75
CA LYS A 3 26.13 -6.46 -4.29
C LYS A 3 24.61 -6.28 -4.43
N VAL A 4 23.89 -7.38 -4.64
CA VAL A 4 22.43 -7.41 -4.79
C VAL A 4 21.73 -7.09 -3.47
N HIS A 5 22.21 -7.63 -2.33
CA HIS A 5 21.66 -7.32 -1.01
C HIS A 5 21.89 -5.86 -0.62
N LEU A 6 23.05 -5.29 -0.98
CA LEU A 6 23.34 -3.88 -0.71
C LEU A 6 22.34 -2.95 -1.45
N GLY A 7 21.97 -3.29 -2.67
CA GLY A 7 21.02 -2.50 -3.46
C GLY A 7 19.64 -2.41 -2.81
N VAL A 8 19.12 -3.52 -2.27
CA VAL A 8 17.80 -3.52 -1.62
C VAL A 8 17.81 -2.84 -0.25
N ILE A 9 18.94 -2.96 0.50
CA ILE A 9 19.13 -2.25 1.76
C ILE A 9 19.18 -0.74 1.50
N ALA A 10 19.96 -0.30 0.50
CA ALA A 10 20.05 1.11 0.14
C ALA A 10 18.70 1.69 -0.31
N ALA A 11 17.93 0.92 -1.10
CA ALA A 11 16.57 1.32 -1.50
C ALA A 11 15.63 1.42 -0.28
N GLY A 12 15.65 0.44 0.63
CA GLY A 12 14.86 0.49 1.86
C GLY A 12 15.25 1.69 2.75
N ALA A 13 16.54 1.93 2.93
CA ALA A 13 17.04 3.08 3.68
C ALA A 13 16.60 4.41 3.04
N ALA A 14 16.68 4.52 1.71
CA ALA A 14 16.23 5.69 0.99
C ALA A 14 14.71 5.93 1.15
N VAL A 15 13.90 4.88 1.12
CA VAL A 15 12.44 4.97 1.39
C VAL A 15 12.17 5.44 2.82
N GLY A 16 12.88 4.89 3.82
CA GLY A 16 12.75 5.32 5.21
C GLY A 16 13.15 6.79 5.41
N LEU A 17 14.28 7.19 4.84
CA LEU A 17 14.76 8.58 4.89
C LEU A 17 13.78 9.54 4.18
N ALA A 18 13.31 9.18 3.00
CA ALA A 18 12.33 9.96 2.25
C ALA A 18 11.03 10.14 3.04
N ALA A 19 10.56 9.09 3.73
CA ALA A 19 9.38 9.18 4.58
C ALA A 19 9.57 10.14 5.76
N LEU A 20 10.74 10.15 6.40
CA LEU A 20 11.10 11.10 7.47
C LEU A 20 11.15 12.53 6.94
N ILE A 21 11.81 12.77 5.81
CA ILE A 21 11.91 14.08 5.18
C ILE A 21 10.52 14.62 4.83
N LEU A 22 9.67 13.80 4.19
CA LEU A 22 8.30 14.22 3.85
C LEU A 22 7.45 14.50 5.08
N THR A 23 7.64 13.76 6.18
CA THR A 23 6.97 14.04 7.46
C THR A 23 7.47 15.37 8.05
N ALA A 24 8.76 15.62 8.03
CA ALA A 24 9.33 16.90 8.49
C ALA A 24 8.85 18.11 7.65
N LEU A 25 8.55 17.89 6.38
CA LEU A 25 8.05 18.89 5.45
C LEU A 25 6.52 19.07 5.46
N GLY A 26 5.79 18.32 6.29
CA GLY A 26 4.36 18.53 6.50
C GLY A 26 3.44 17.35 6.23
N ASN A 27 3.93 16.21 5.74
CA ASN A 27 3.12 15.00 5.67
C ASN A 27 2.70 14.56 7.08
N PRO A 28 1.55 13.89 7.25
CA PRO A 28 1.14 13.38 8.55
C PRO A 28 2.22 12.47 9.16
N ALA A 29 2.41 12.54 10.47
CA ALA A 29 3.38 11.71 11.17
C ALA A 29 3.14 10.22 10.88
N ASN A 30 4.24 9.46 10.72
CA ASN A 30 4.25 8.05 10.32
C ASN A 30 3.49 7.76 9.00
N MET A 31 3.34 8.76 8.12
CA MET A 31 2.62 8.64 6.84
C MET A 31 3.40 9.26 5.67
N GLY A 32 4.74 9.29 5.73
CA GLY A 32 5.57 9.84 4.65
C GLY A 32 5.28 9.17 3.30
N PHE A 33 5.14 7.83 3.29
CA PHE A 33 4.60 7.05 2.18
C PHE A 33 3.57 6.06 2.69
N CYS A 34 2.29 6.26 2.35
CA CYS A 34 1.22 5.29 2.58
C CYS A 34 0.42 5.09 1.30
N ILE A 35 0.65 3.96 0.62
CA ILE A 35 0.00 3.73 -0.67
C ILE A 35 -1.52 3.74 -0.56
N ALA A 36 -2.09 3.01 0.40
CA ALA A 36 -3.55 2.94 0.58
C ALA A 36 -4.16 4.31 0.92
N CYS A 37 -3.54 5.05 1.89
CA CYS A 37 -4.04 6.36 2.29
C CYS A 37 -3.89 7.40 1.16
N PHE A 38 -2.82 7.34 0.40
CA PHE A 38 -2.57 8.30 -0.67
C PHE A 38 -3.42 8.00 -1.93
N LEU A 39 -3.70 6.74 -2.24
CA LEU A 39 -4.70 6.40 -3.25
C LEU A 39 -6.11 6.83 -2.84
N ARG A 40 -6.44 6.71 -1.55
CA ARG A 40 -7.66 7.25 -0.97
C ARG A 40 -7.76 8.77 -1.17
N ASP A 41 -6.69 9.50 -0.83
CA ASP A 41 -6.68 10.96 -0.95
C ASP A 41 -6.86 11.39 -2.42
N ILE A 42 -6.21 10.71 -3.37
CA ILE A 42 -6.40 10.93 -4.82
C ILE A 42 -7.84 10.60 -5.23
N SER A 43 -8.38 9.47 -4.76
CA SER A 43 -9.78 9.10 -5.02
C SER A 43 -10.76 10.19 -4.58
N GLY A 44 -10.53 10.79 -3.39
CA GLY A 44 -11.32 11.90 -2.88
C GLY A 44 -11.11 13.20 -3.64
N ALA A 45 -9.87 13.53 -3.98
CA ALA A 45 -9.56 14.71 -4.80
C ALA A 45 -10.25 14.65 -6.17
N CYS A 46 -10.32 13.46 -6.78
CA CYS A 46 -11.04 13.22 -8.03
C CYS A 46 -12.56 13.12 -7.85
N GLY A 47 -13.11 13.33 -6.65
CA GLY A 47 -14.54 13.31 -6.39
C GLY A 47 -15.19 11.94 -6.30
N LEU A 48 -14.43 10.84 -6.23
CA LEU A 48 -14.97 9.49 -6.10
C LEU A 48 -15.51 9.20 -4.69
N HIS A 49 -15.17 10.02 -3.68
CA HIS A 49 -15.81 10.06 -2.37
C HIS A 49 -15.91 11.49 -1.84
N SER A 50 -16.79 11.69 -0.85
CA SER A 50 -17.10 13.00 -0.25
C SER A 50 -16.47 13.27 1.11
N ALA A 51 -15.58 12.39 1.62
CA ALA A 51 -14.93 12.55 2.91
C ALA A 51 -13.94 13.73 2.90
N ALA A 52 -14.38 14.91 3.37
CA ALA A 52 -13.67 16.19 3.26
C ALA A 52 -12.26 16.20 3.90
N LYS A 53 -12.01 15.36 4.91
CA LYS A 53 -10.71 15.32 5.62
C LYS A 53 -9.60 14.56 4.89
N VAL A 54 -9.88 13.93 3.75
CA VAL A 54 -8.96 13.00 3.08
C VAL A 54 -9.01 13.15 1.55
N GLN A 55 -8.92 14.39 1.09
CA GLN A 55 -8.95 14.79 -0.33
C GLN A 55 -7.70 15.60 -0.65
N TYR A 56 -6.79 15.02 -1.43
CA TYR A 56 -5.58 15.67 -1.93
C TYR A 56 -4.99 14.88 -3.09
N VAL A 57 -4.52 15.56 -4.14
CA VAL A 57 -3.78 14.89 -5.23
C VAL A 57 -2.35 14.65 -4.75
N ARG A 58 -2.06 13.45 -4.30
CA ARG A 58 -0.77 13.07 -3.69
C ARG A 58 0.34 12.94 -4.74
N PRO A 59 1.28 13.89 -4.81
CA PRO A 59 2.41 13.82 -5.74
C PRO A 59 3.31 12.62 -5.47
N GLU A 60 3.27 12.06 -4.25
CA GLU A 60 4.02 10.87 -3.88
C GLU A 60 3.62 9.63 -4.70
N ILE A 61 2.33 9.44 -4.99
CA ILE A 61 1.85 8.34 -5.84
C ILE A 61 2.23 8.57 -7.30
N ILE A 62 2.04 9.81 -7.78
CA ILE A 62 2.40 10.20 -9.14
C ILE A 62 3.89 9.96 -9.37
N GLY A 63 4.74 10.47 -8.46
CA GLY A 63 6.18 10.34 -8.54
C GLY A 63 6.66 8.89 -8.45
N LEU A 64 6.07 8.07 -7.55
CA LEU A 64 6.39 6.63 -7.45
C LEU A 64 6.16 5.91 -8.79
N VAL A 65 5.00 6.14 -9.42
CA VAL A 65 4.66 5.48 -10.70
C VAL A 65 5.54 6.01 -11.83
N LEU A 66 5.68 7.32 -11.98
CA LEU A 66 6.49 7.91 -13.05
C LEU A 66 7.99 7.60 -12.90
N GLY A 67 8.52 7.64 -11.68
CA GLY A 67 9.91 7.27 -11.41
C GLY A 67 10.20 5.80 -11.70
N ALA A 68 9.29 4.91 -11.33
CA ALA A 68 9.39 3.49 -11.67
C ALA A 68 9.26 3.25 -13.19
N PHE A 69 8.38 3.98 -13.87
CA PHE A 69 8.23 3.91 -15.33
C PHE A 69 9.52 4.35 -16.03
N ILE A 70 10.05 5.53 -15.70
CA ILE A 70 11.29 6.05 -16.28
C ILE A 70 12.44 5.05 -16.07
N MET A 71 12.58 4.51 -14.85
CA MET A 71 13.62 3.53 -14.56
C MET A 71 13.42 2.24 -15.33
N SER A 72 12.17 1.75 -15.48
CA SER A 72 11.89 0.52 -16.22
C SER A 72 12.20 0.63 -17.71
N VAL A 73 11.92 1.80 -18.30
CA VAL A 73 12.27 2.10 -19.70
C VAL A 73 13.80 2.23 -19.86
N ALA A 74 14.47 2.98 -18.98
CA ALA A 74 15.91 3.18 -19.00
C ALA A 74 16.69 1.87 -18.83
N SER A 75 16.20 0.95 -17.97
CA SER A 75 16.81 -0.37 -17.77
C SER A 75 16.32 -1.44 -18.77
N LYS A 76 15.49 -1.09 -19.76
CA LYS A 76 14.90 -2.01 -20.75
C LYS A 76 14.08 -3.15 -20.11
N GLU A 77 13.49 -2.88 -18.95
CA GLU A 77 12.65 -3.84 -18.20
C GLU A 77 11.14 -3.61 -18.42
N PHE A 78 10.77 -2.55 -19.16
CA PHE A 78 9.37 -2.31 -19.52
C PHE A 78 8.87 -3.40 -20.47
N LYS A 79 7.81 -4.12 -20.04
CA LYS A 79 7.18 -5.18 -20.84
C LYS A 79 5.67 -5.13 -20.66
N ALA A 80 4.97 -4.77 -21.74
CA ALA A 80 3.51 -4.76 -21.73
C ALA A 80 2.98 -6.20 -21.68
N ARG A 81 2.21 -6.52 -20.64
CA ARG A 81 1.58 -7.83 -20.46
C ARG A 81 0.29 -7.68 -19.64
N THR A 82 -0.73 -8.47 -19.96
CA THR A 82 -2.04 -8.47 -19.30
C THR A 82 -2.78 -9.79 -19.52
N GLY A 83 -3.97 -9.95 -18.94
CA GLY A 83 -4.88 -11.06 -19.21
C GLY A 83 -4.97 -12.12 -18.09
N SER A 84 -4.24 -11.92 -16.98
CA SER A 84 -4.28 -12.81 -15.82
C SER A 84 -5.43 -12.44 -14.88
N SER A 85 -6.64 -12.96 -15.17
CA SER A 85 -7.83 -12.82 -14.31
C SER A 85 -8.14 -11.37 -13.86
N PRO A 86 -8.37 -10.42 -14.78
CA PRO A 86 -8.48 -9.00 -14.43
C PRO A 86 -9.61 -8.69 -13.45
N ALA A 87 -10.79 -9.29 -13.59
CA ALA A 87 -11.90 -9.09 -12.65
C ALA A 87 -11.55 -9.51 -11.22
N VAL A 88 -10.90 -10.67 -11.06
CA VAL A 88 -10.44 -11.15 -9.75
C VAL A 88 -9.41 -10.21 -9.15
N ARG A 89 -8.45 -9.74 -9.96
CA ARG A 89 -7.42 -8.78 -9.51
C ARG A 89 -8.01 -7.45 -9.06
N PHE A 90 -9.02 -6.96 -9.77
CA PHE A 90 -9.76 -5.75 -9.39
C PHE A 90 -10.42 -5.93 -8.01
N VAL A 91 -11.16 -7.02 -7.81
CA VAL A 91 -11.84 -7.32 -6.54
C VAL A 91 -10.85 -7.50 -5.39
N LEU A 92 -9.78 -8.27 -5.61
CA LEU A 92 -8.73 -8.46 -4.61
C LEU A 92 -8.06 -7.13 -4.25
N GLY A 93 -7.78 -6.26 -5.24
CA GLY A 93 -7.24 -4.92 -5.04
C GLY A 93 -8.14 -4.05 -4.16
N ALA A 94 -9.46 -4.06 -4.42
CA ALA A 94 -10.43 -3.34 -3.63
C ALA A 94 -10.45 -3.79 -2.17
N PHE A 95 -10.51 -5.08 -1.91
CA PHE A 95 -10.51 -5.60 -0.54
C PHE A 95 -9.17 -5.41 0.19
N VAL A 96 -8.04 -5.49 -0.52
CA VAL A 96 -6.72 -5.18 0.08
C VAL A 96 -6.69 -3.74 0.59
N VAL A 97 -7.23 -2.78 -0.16
CA VAL A 97 -7.26 -1.38 0.32
C VAL A 97 -8.32 -1.17 1.41
N ILE A 98 -9.48 -1.82 1.34
CA ILE A 98 -10.47 -1.77 2.43
C ILE A 98 -9.82 -2.29 3.73
N GLY A 99 -9.12 -3.42 3.72
CA GLY A 99 -8.38 -3.93 4.88
C GLY A 99 -7.29 -2.97 5.36
N ALA A 100 -6.54 -2.37 4.44
CA ALA A 100 -5.51 -1.39 4.76
C ALA A 100 -6.10 -0.10 5.35
N LEU A 101 -7.26 0.35 4.90
CA LEU A 101 -7.95 1.52 5.45
C LEU A 101 -8.68 1.20 6.76
N ALA A 102 -9.08 -0.05 6.99
CA ALA A 102 -9.55 -0.51 8.30
C ALA A 102 -8.43 -0.42 9.36
N PHE A 103 -7.20 -0.78 9.01
CA PHE A 103 -6.01 -0.64 9.86
C PHE A 103 -5.46 0.81 9.88
N LEU A 104 -5.91 1.69 8.98
CA LEU A 104 -5.35 3.01 8.71
C LEU A 104 -3.90 2.96 8.23
N GLY A 105 -3.56 2.03 7.35
CA GLY A 105 -2.23 1.99 6.73
C GLY A 105 -1.95 0.75 5.88
N CYS A 106 -1.21 0.94 4.79
CA CYS A 106 -0.68 -0.17 4.00
C CYS A 106 0.54 -0.82 4.69
N PRO A 107 1.04 -1.98 4.23
CA PRO A 107 2.21 -2.63 4.83
C PRO A 107 3.47 -1.75 4.91
N LEU A 108 3.69 -0.85 3.95
CA LEU A 108 4.80 0.09 4.04
C LEU A 108 4.60 1.06 5.22
N ARG A 109 3.41 1.65 5.35
CA ARG A 109 3.11 2.53 6.48
C ARG A 109 3.15 1.80 7.82
N MET A 110 2.75 0.54 7.87
CA MET A 110 2.88 -0.30 9.08
C MET A 110 4.32 -0.31 9.59
N VAL A 111 5.32 -0.44 8.68
CA VAL A 111 6.75 -0.39 9.05
C VAL A 111 7.14 1.00 9.56
N LEU A 112 6.66 2.08 8.92
CA LEU A 112 6.90 3.45 9.36
C LEU A 112 6.32 3.71 10.75
N ARG A 113 5.09 3.21 11.02
CA ARG A 113 4.43 3.28 12.32
C ARG A 113 5.21 2.54 13.40
N LEU A 114 5.73 1.34 13.09
CA LEU A 114 6.62 0.60 14.01
C LEU A 114 7.87 1.42 14.35
N GLY A 115 8.51 2.04 13.34
CA GLY A 115 9.64 2.94 13.54
C GLY A 115 9.30 4.22 14.31
N GLY A 116 8.03 4.60 14.41
CA GLY A 116 7.52 5.69 15.25
C GLY A 116 7.12 5.29 16.68
N GLY A 117 7.21 3.99 17.03
CA GLY A 117 6.84 3.48 18.36
C GLY A 117 5.36 3.08 18.49
N ASP A 118 4.60 3.03 17.42
CA ASP A 118 3.18 2.64 17.43
C ASP A 118 3.04 1.12 17.59
N LEU A 119 2.64 0.67 18.77
CA LEU A 119 2.44 -0.74 19.09
C LEU A 119 1.19 -1.33 18.41
N ASN A 120 0.24 -0.52 17.94
CA ASN A 120 -0.86 -1.03 17.10
C ASN A 120 -0.34 -1.58 15.77
N ALA A 121 0.78 -1.04 15.27
CA ALA A 121 1.43 -1.56 14.08
C ALA A 121 2.09 -2.93 14.32
N LEU A 122 2.48 -3.27 15.56
CA LEU A 122 2.94 -4.61 15.91
C LEU A 122 1.79 -5.63 15.83
N VAL A 123 0.60 -5.26 16.30
CA VAL A 123 -0.62 -6.07 16.13
C VAL A 123 -0.95 -6.24 14.65
N GLY A 124 -0.83 -5.15 13.87
CA GLY A 124 -0.97 -5.19 12.42
C GLY A 124 0.05 -6.09 11.74
N LEU A 125 1.31 -6.06 12.16
CA LEU A 125 2.37 -6.95 11.65
C LEU A 125 2.06 -8.43 11.92
N ALA A 126 1.56 -8.75 13.12
CA ALA A 126 1.12 -10.10 13.44
C ALA A 126 0.00 -10.57 12.48
N GLY A 127 -1.04 -9.74 12.27
CA GLY A 127 -2.09 -10.00 11.29
C GLY A 127 -1.56 -10.16 9.87
N PHE A 128 -0.65 -9.29 9.46
CA PHE A 128 -0.03 -9.33 8.15
C PHE A 128 0.75 -10.64 7.90
N ILE A 129 1.51 -11.09 8.91
CA ILE A 129 2.23 -12.37 8.86
C ILE A 129 1.24 -13.54 8.75
N VAL A 130 0.17 -13.57 9.56
CA VAL A 130 -0.87 -14.60 9.49
C VAL A 130 -1.49 -14.64 8.09
N GLY A 131 -1.87 -13.48 7.52
CA GLY A 131 -2.40 -13.39 6.17
C GLY A 131 -1.42 -13.90 5.10
N ILE A 132 -0.14 -13.58 5.23
CA ILE A 132 0.91 -14.11 4.34
C ILE A 132 1.02 -15.62 4.44
N LEU A 133 1.01 -16.19 5.65
CA LEU A 133 1.07 -17.64 5.85
C LEU A 133 -0.13 -18.38 5.24
N ILE A 134 -1.34 -17.81 5.37
CA ILE A 134 -2.54 -18.33 4.69
C ILE A 134 -2.34 -18.27 3.17
N GLY A 135 -1.87 -17.15 2.64
CA GLY A 135 -1.57 -16.99 1.21
C GLY A 135 -0.52 -17.99 0.71
N ILE A 136 0.55 -18.24 1.47
CA ILE A 136 1.56 -19.26 1.16
C ILE A 136 0.92 -20.66 1.12
N ALA A 137 0.03 -20.98 2.05
CA ALA A 137 -0.70 -22.24 2.03
C ALA A 137 -1.55 -22.40 0.76
N CYS A 138 -2.18 -21.30 0.29
CA CYS A 138 -2.91 -21.29 -0.98
C CYS A 138 -1.97 -21.53 -2.18
N LEU A 139 -0.81 -20.85 -2.22
CA LEU A 139 0.18 -21.06 -3.29
C LEU A 139 0.71 -22.50 -3.32
N LYS A 140 1.00 -23.09 -2.15
CA LYS A 140 1.45 -24.49 -2.04
C LYS A 140 0.38 -25.50 -2.52
N LYS A 141 -0.91 -25.13 -2.45
CA LYS A 141 -2.03 -25.91 -2.99
C LYS A 141 -2.29 -25.64 -4.46
N GLY A 142 -1.42 -24.91 -5.16
CA GLY A 142 -1.52 -24.65 -6.59
C GLY A 142 -2.37 -23.45 -6.99
N PHE A 143 -2.70 -22.54 -6.06
CA PHE A 143 -3.41 -21.31 -6.42
C PHE A 143 -2.67 -20.54 -7.51
N SER A 144 -3.40 -20.13 -8.55
CA SER A 144 -2.86 -19.32 -9.66
C SER A 144 -3.94 -18.41 -10.26
N LEU A 145 -3.61 -17.15 -10.49
CA LEU A 145 -4.44 -16.23 -11.28
C LEU A 145 -4.22 -16.38 -12.80
N LYS A 146 -3.66 -17.54 -13.22
CA LYS A 146 -3.32 -17.87 -14.60
C LYS A 146 -2.18 -17.01 -15.17
N ARG A 147 -1.85 -17.21 -16.45
CA ARG A 147 -0.73 -16.53 -17.13
C ARG A 147 -1.19 -15.18 -17.68
N SER A 148 -0.28 -14.22 -17.69
CA SER A 148 -0.39 -13.00 -18.50
C SER A 148 0.23 -13.25 -19.86
N TYR A 149 -0.28 -12.54 -20.86
CA TYR A 149 0.17 -12.60 -22.25
C TYR A 149 0.80 -11.26 -22.64
N GLU A 150 1.62 -11.24 -23.68
CA GLU A 150 2.11 -10.01 -24.26
C GLU A 150 0.94 -9.18 -24.77
N ALA A 151 0.99 -7.88 -24.53
CA ALA A 151 -0.05 -6.92 -24.85
C ALA A 151 0.54 -5.75 -25.63
N HIS A 152 -0.31 -4.93 -26.21
CA HIS A 152 0.14 -3.72 -26.88
C HIS A 152 0.75 -2.75 -25.85
N VAL A 153 1.80 -2.01 -26.26
CA VAL A 153 2.52 -1.06 -25.40
C VAL A 153 1.58 -0.08 -24.69
N ALA A 154 0.52 0.36 -25.37
CA ALA A 154 -0.48 1.26 -24.81
C ALA A 154 -1.19 0.65 -23.59
N GLU A 155 -1.50 -0.65 -23.59
CA GLU A 155 -2.15 -1.32 -22.46
C GLU A 155 -1.21 -1.40 -21.24
N GLY A 156 0.07 -1.65 -21.45
CA GLY A 156 1.08 -1.61 -20.40
C GLY A 156 1.35 -0.19 -19.89
N GLY A 157 1.15 0.83 -20.70
CA GLY A 157 1.35 2.24 -20.38
C GLY A 157 0.18 2.93 -19.68
N VAL A 158 -0.96 2.26 -19.47
CA VAL A 158 -2.19 2.90 -18.95
C VAL A 158 -1.95 3.62 -17.63
N LEU A 159 -1.39 2.96 -16.61
CA LEU A 159 -1.22 3.61 -15.30
C LEU A 159 -0.21 4.77 -15.34
N PRO A 160 0.99 4.64 -15.94
CA PRO A 160 1.89 5.78 -16.12
C PRO A 160 1.25 6.95 -16.85
N THR A 161 0.47 6.69 -17.91
CA THR A 161 -0.26 7.73 -18.66
C THR A 161 -1.30 8.42 -17.78
N VAL A 162 -2.10 7.66 -17.03
CA VAL A 162 -3.09 8.23 -16.08
C VAL A 162 -2.40 9.12 -15.05
N MET A 163 -1.25 8.71 -14.50
CA MET A 163 -0.51 9.52 -13.55
C MET A 163 0.11 10.78 -14.18
N ALA A 164 0.60 10.70 -15.41
CA ALA A 164 1.09 11.86 -16.14
C ALA A 164 -0.03 12.86 -16.45
N VAL A 165 -1.19 12.39 -16.90
CA VAL A 165 -2.38 13.22 -17.12
C VAL A 165 -2.84 13.86 -15.81
N LEU A 166 -2.89 13.10 -14.72
CA LEU A 166 -3.26 13.62 -13.39
C LEU A 166 -2.28 14.73 -12.94
N LEU A 167 -0.97 14.55 -13.19
CA LEU A 167 0.03 15.58 -12.91
C LEU A 167 -0.22 16.86 -13.72
N ILE A 168 -0.44 16.73 -15.01
CA ILE A 168 -0.73 17.87 -15.88
C ILE A 168 -1.99 18.58 -15.40
N LEU A 169 -3.07 17.85 -15.15
CA LEU A 169 -4.34 18.44 -14.74
C LEU A 169 -4.27 19.15 -13.38
N VAL A 170 -3.58 18.58 -12.38
CA VAL A 170 -3.47 19.24 -11.07
C VAL A 170 -2.65 20.51 -11.13
N VAL A 171 -1.69 20.60 -12.06
CA VAL A 171 -0.85 21.80 -12.23
C VAL A 171 -1.56 22.86 -13.08
N THR A 172 -2.28 22.45 -14.14
CA THR A 172 -2.90 23.40 -15.09
C THR A 172 -4.31 23.80 -14.70
N VAL A 173 -5.10 22.90 -14.14
CA VAL A 173 -6.50 23.13 -13.80
C VAL A 173 -6.83 22.58 -12.40
N PRO A 174 -6.20 23.12 -11.33
CA PRO A 174 -6.39 22.63 -9.96
C PRO A 174 -7.83 22.68 -9.47
N ALA A 175 -8.66 23.56 -10.05
CA ALA A 175 -10.08 23.68 -9.73
C ALA A 175 -10.92 22.42 -10.03
N LEU A 176 -10.41 21.48 -10.82
CA LEU A 176 -11.05 20.17 -11.04
C LEU A 176 -10.99 19.27 -9.82
N PHE A 177 -10.11 19.54 -8.88
CA PHE A 177 -9.86 18.67 -7.75
C PHE A 177 -10.38 19.26 -6.45
N LYS A 178 -10.74 18.35 -5.53
CA LYS A 178 -11.11 18.72 -4.17
C LYS A 178 -9.87 18.64 -3.27
N PHE A 179 -9.73 19.62 -2.38
CA PHE A 179 -8.65 19.70 -1.41
C PHE A 179 -9.22 19.84 0.00
N SER A 180 -8.67 19.05 0.93
CA SER A 180 -9.05 19.11 2.34
C SER A 180 -8.54 20.38 2.99
N GLU A 181 -9.36 21.04 3.79
CA GLU A 181 -8.97 22.18 4.63
C GLU A 181 -8.47 21.72 5.99
N GLU A 182 -8.91 20.53 6.45
CA GLU A 182 -8.52 19.93 7.72
C GLU A 182 -8.22 18.43 7.58
N GLY A 183 -7.70 17.82 8.66
CA GLY A 183 -7.43 16.40 8.73
C GLY A 183 -6.16 15.95 7.98
N PRO A 184 -6.01 14.65 7.70
CA PRO A 184 -4.81 14.13 7.04
C PRO A 184 -4.62 14.61 5.59
N GLY A 185 -5.68 14.98 4.90
CA GLY A 185 -5.61 15.46 3.51
C GLY A 185 -5.02 16.86 3.40
N SER A 186 -5.23 17.72 4.41
CA SER A 186 -4.66 19.07 4.43
C SER A 186 -3.18 19.10 4.84
N LYS A 187 -2.67 17.99 5.40
CA LYS A 187 -1.26 17.85 5.79
C LYS A 187 -0.48 17.24 4.64
N HIS A 188 0.43 18.02 4.07
CA HIS A 188 1.26 17.56 2.96
C HIS A 188 2.57 18.37 2.86
N ALA A 189 3.61 17.71 2.41
CA ALA A 189 4.86 18.38 2.03
C ALA A 189 4.66 19.25 0.78
N PRO A 190 5.55 20.22 0.49
CA PRO A 190 5.49 20.99 -0.73
C PRO A 190 5.43 20.11 -1.97
N PHE A 191 4.47 20.35 -2.85
CA PHE A 191 4.10 19.47 -3.97
C PHE A 191 5.30 19.01 -4.82
N TRP A 192 6.14 19.96 -5.26
CA TRP A 192 7.27 19.65 -6.14
C TRP A 192 8.39 18.88 -5.44
N ILE A 193 8.61 19.15 -4.14
CA ILE A 193 9.60 18.42 -3.35
C ILE A 193 9.11 16.98 -3.14
N ALA A 194 7.84 16.78 -2.79
CA ALA A 194 7.25 15.46 -2.63
C ALA A 194 7.30 14.66 -3.95
N LEU A 195 6.99 15.32 -5.09
CA LEU A 195 7.09 14.70 -6.41
C LEU A 195 8.53 14.27 -6.72
N ALA A 196 9.51 15.13 -6.50
CA ALA A 196 10.92 14.83 -6.79
C ALA A 196 11.45 13.67 -5.93
N ILE A 197 11.17 13.68 -4.63
CA ILE A 197 11.52 12.59 -3.72
C ILE A 197 10.85 11.28 -4.17
N ALA A 198 9.57 11.33 -4.51
CA ALA A 198 8.82 10.15 -4.93
C ALA A 198 9.30 9.57 -6.28
N LEU A 199 9.74 10.42 -7.23
CA LEU A 199 10.39 9.97 -8.48
C LEU A 199 11.62 9.11 -8.18
N VAL A 200 12.50 9.59 -7.29
CA VAL A 200 13.69 8.85 -6.88
C VAL A 200 13.34 7.55 -6.18
N VAL A 201 12.40 7.60 -5.22
CA VAL A 201 11.93 6.41 -4.50
C VAL A 201 11.30 5.39 -5.44
N GLY A 202 10.50 5.83 -6.41
CA GLY A 202 9.90 4.98 -7.45
C GLY A 202 10.95 4.26 -8.29
N ALA A 203 11.97 4.99 -8.74
CA ALA A 203 13.09 4.43 -9.49
C ALA A 203 13.88 3.38 -8.68
N LEU A 204 14.17 3.67 -7.41
CA LEU A 204 14.87 2.74 -6.51
C LEU A 204 14.02 1.50 -6.18
N ALA A 205 12.72 1.68 -5.93
CA ALA A 205 11.79 0.57 -5.65
C ALA A 205 11.62 -0.35 -6.88
N GLN A 206 11.66 0.20 -8.09
CA GLN A 206 11.65 -0.56 -9.33
C GLN A 206 12.93 -1.41 -9.43
N LYS A 207 14.10 -0.79 -9.31
CA LYS A 207 15.40 -1.45 -9.47
C LYS A 207 15.66 -2.52 -8.42
N SER A 208 15.28 -2.27 -7.17
CA SER A 208 15.46 -3.21 -6.05
C SER A 208 14.34 -4.26 -5.94
N ARG A 209 13.25 -4.10 -6.69
CA ARG A 209 12.03 -4.92 -6.60
C ARG A 209 11.41 -4.92 -5.19
N LEU A 210 11.60 -3.84 -4.44
CA LEU A 210 11.16 -3.70 -3.06
C LEU A 210 9.68 -4.07 -2.89
N CYS A 211 9.40 -4.95 -1.94
CA CYS A 211 8.05 -5.45 -1.66
C CYS A 211 7.93 -5.90 -0.20
N MET A 212 6.98 -5.35 0.53
CA MET A 212 6.78 -5.68 1.95
C MET A 212 6.29 -7.12 2.13
N VAL A 213 5.39 -7.58 1.25
CA VAL A 213 4.93 -8.98 1.24
C VAL A 213 6.05 -9.91 0.79
N GLY A 214 6.77 -9.55 -0.27
CA GLY A 214 7.87 -10.36 -0.80
C GLY A 214 8.92 -10.65 0.28
N GLY A 215 9.29 -9.65 1.08
CA GLY A 215 10.27 -9.83 2.16
C GLY A 215 9.91 -10.93 3.15
N LEU A 216 8.66 -10.98 3.60
CA LEU A 216 8.19 -11.99 4.55
C LEU A 216 7.83 -13.31 3.84
N ARG A 217 7.12 -13.25 2.70
CA ARG A 217 6.72 -14.45 1.94
C ARG A 217 7.95 -15.29 1.54
N ASP A 218 8.96 -14.65 0.97
CA ASP A 218 10.13 -15.35 0.44
C ASP A 218 10.99 -15.90 1.59
N ALA A 219 11.07 -15.19 2.71
CA ALA A 219 11.72 -15.68 3.92
C ALA A 219 11.04 -16.95 4.48
N PHE A 220 9.70 -17.00 4.54
CA PHE A 220 8.98 -18.17 5.04
C PHE A 220 8.90 -19.32 4.03
N MET A 221 8.75 -19.02 2.73
CA MET A 221 8.49 -20.01 1.70
C MET A 221 9.79 -20.58 1.10
N LEU A 222 10.77 -19.70 0.82
CA LEU A 222 11.98 -20.00 0.06
C LEU A 222 13.27 -19.92 0.90
N LYS A 223 13.20 -19.46 2.16
CA LYS A 223 14.36 -19.11 3.02
C LYS A 223 15.24 -18.02 2.38
N ASP A 224 14.67 -17.22 1.46
CA ASP A 224 15.36 -16.08 0.87
C ASP A 224 15.01 -14.79 1.64
N PHE A 225 16.02 -14.18 2.22
CA PHE A 225 15.92 -12.98 3.05
C PHE A 225 16.23 -11.69 2.27
N HIS A 226 16.46 -11.78 0.95
CA HIS A 226 16.91 -10.64 0.16
C HIS A 226 15.99 -9.43 0.31
N LEU A 227 14.67 -9.57 0.06
CA LEU A 227 13.72 -8.48 0.19
C LEU A 227 13.44 -8.09 1.65
N LEU A 228 13.63 -9.01 2.60
CA LEU A 228 13.49 -8.74 4.02
C LEU A 228 14.52 -7.71 4.51
N TYR A 229 15.73 -7.71 3.97
CA TYR A 229 16.72 -6.68 4.29
C TYR A 229 16.25 -5.27 3.96
N GLY A 230 15.50 -5.09 2.85
CA GLY A 230 14.88 -3.80 2.52
C GLY A 230 13.80 -3.39 3.52
N PHE A 231 12.96 -4.34 3.94
CA PHE A 231 11.95 -4.12 4.98
C PHE A 231 12.59 -3.68 6.31
N VAL A 232 13.64 -4.40 6.76
CA VAL A 232 14.37 -4.07 7.99
C VAL A 232 15.09 -2.72 7.87
N ALA A 233 15.65 -2.40 6.71
CA ALA A 233 16.32 -1.13 6.48
C ALA A 233 15.35 0.06 6.60
N ILE A 234 14.11 -0.06 6.08
CA ILE A 234 13.06 0.96 6.29
C ILE A 234 12.81 1.14 7.78
N PHE A 235 12.58 0.04 8.51
CA PHE A 235 12.30 0.08 9.95
C PHE A 235 13.42 0.76 10.74
N VAL A 236 14.68 0.33 10.54
CA VAL A 236 15.84 0.85 11.28
C VAL A 236 16.05 2.35 11.01
N VAL A 237 15.96 2.78 9.74
CA VAL A 237 16.12 4.20 9.39
C VAL A 237 15.00 5.03 9.97
N THR A 238 13.75 4.57 9.90
CA THR A 238 12.63 5.32 10.47
C THR A 238 12.65 5.34 11.98
N LEU A 239 13.09 4.27 12.65
CA LEU A 239 13.27 4.24 14.11
C LEU A 239 14.33 5.25 14.55
N ILE A 240 15.52 5.19 13.97
CA ILE A 240 16.61 6.11 14.30
C ILE A 240 16.19 7.56 14.00
N GLY A 241 15.60 7.81 12.84
CA GLY A 241 15.16 9.16 12.46
C GLY A 241 14.08 9.72 13.40
N ASN A 242 13.08 8.93 13.77
CA ASN A 242 12.04 9.37 14.71
C ASN A 242 12.61 9.62 16.12
N LEU A 243 13.60 8.82 16.57
CA LEU A 243 14.31 9.07 17.84
C LEU A 243 15.09 10.41 17.80
N ILE A 244 15.81 10.68 16.71
CA ILE A 244 16.56 11.94 16.54
C ILE A 244 15.62 13.16 16.46
N MET A 245 14.50 13.01 15.74
CA MET A 245 13.52 14.10 15.54
C MET A 245 12.57 14.31 16.72
N GLY A 246 12.62 13.47 17.77
CA GLY A 246 11.70 13.53 18.91
C GLY A 246 10.26 13.08 18.57
N ASN A 247 10.06 12.40 17.45
CA ASN A 247 8.76 11.93 17.00
C ASN A 247 8.46 10.47 17.41
N PHE A 248 9.33 9.85 18.21
CA PHE A 248 9.14 8.49 18.70
C PHE A 248 8.22 8.48 19.92
N HIS A 249 7.06 7.83 19.81
CA HIS A 249 6.08 7.71 20.88
C HIS A 249 5.69 6.25 21.07
N LEU A 250 6.30 5.59 22.07
CA LEU A 250 6.02 4.18 22.34
C LEU A 250 4.66 4.04 23.03
N GLY A 251 3.73 3.31 22.44
CA GLY A 251 2.43 3.04 23.02
C GLY A 251 1.36 2.64 22.02
N PHE A 252 0.16 2.37 22.53
CA PHE A 252 -1.02 2.05 21.73
C PHE A 252 -1.93 3.26 21.50
N ALA A 253 -2.15 4.06 22.56
CA ALA A 253 -3.12 5.13 22.55
C ALA A 253 -2.65 6.38 21.80
N LEU A 254 -3.57 7.05 21.11
CA LEU A 254 -3.38 8.36 20.47
C LEU A 254 -2.20 8.42 19.48
N GLN A 255 -1.88 7.30 18.86
CA GLN A 255 -0.86 7.26 17.83
C GLN A 255 -1.32 8.02 16.57
N PRO A 256 -0.41 8.68 15.83
CA PRO A 256 -0.77 9.49 14.67
C PRO A 256 -1.56 8.71 13.61
N VAL A 257 -2.81 9.13 13.37
CA VAL A 257 -3.73 8.52 12.40
C VAL A 257 -3.79 6.98 12.58
N ALA A 258 -4.00 6.53 13.81
CA ALA A 258 -4.10 5.13 14.18
C ALA A 258 -5.18 4.93 15.23
N HIS A 259 -5.64 3.71 15.43
CA HIS A 259 -6.61 3.35 16.47
C HIS A 259 -6.18 2.10 17.24
N SER A 260 -6.69 1.99 18.47
CA SER A 260 -6.35 0.91 19.41
C SER A 260 -7.34 -0.27 19.37
N ALA A 261 -8.22 -0.35 18.38
CA ALA A 261 -9.12 -1.49 18.18
C ALA A 261 -8.34 -2.70 17.62
N HIS A 262 -7.61 -3.41 18.50
CA HIS A 262 -6.59 -4.41 18.16
C HIS A 262 -7.10 -5.52 17.26
N LEU A 263 -8.30 -6.08 17.54
CA LEU A 263 -8.87 -7.15 16.72
C LEU A 263 -9.02 -6.72 15.26
N TRP A 264 -9.45 -5.48 15.02
CA TRP A 264 -9.68 -4.95 13.68
C TRP A 264 -8.37 -4.53 13.00
N ASN A 265 -7.37 -4.10 13.75
CA ASN A 265 -6.00 -3.94 13.28
C ASN A 265 -5.44 -5.28 12.78
N LEU A 266 -5.63 -6.35 13.53
CA LEU A 266 -5.18 -7.69 13.19
C LEU A 266 -5.92 -8.21 11.95
N LEU A 267 -7.27 -8.25 11.97
CA LEU A 267 -8.06 -8.81 10.87
C LEU A 267 -7.93 -8.02 9.56
N GLY A 268 -7.88 -6.67 9.64
CA GLY A 268 -7.62 -5.82 8.49
C GLY A 268 -6.29 -6.17 7.84
N MET A 269 -5.24 -6.38 8.64
CA MET A 269 -3.92 -6.74 8.12
C MET A 269 -3.79 -8.21 7.71
N VAL A 270 -4.60 -9.14 8.27
CA VAL A 270 -4.75 -10.50 7.70
C VAL A 270 -5.29 -10.41 6.28
N LEU A 271 -6.35 -9.63 6.07
CA LEU A 271 -6.93 -9.41 4.74
C LEU A 271 -5.92 -8.83 3.75
N VAL A 272 -5.13 -7.82 4.18
CA VAL A 272 -4.07 -7.22 3.38
C VAL A 272 -2.96 -8.22 3.06
N GLY A 273 -2.48 -8.97 4.03
CA GLY A 273 -1.41 -9.94 3.85
C GLY A 273 -1.81 -11.05 2.89
N TRP A 274 -2.97 -11.66 3.12
CA TRP A 274 -3.49 -12.72 2.27
C TRP A 274 -3.74 -12.25 0.84
N GLY A 275 -4.51 -11.18 0.66
CA GLY A 275 -4.82 -10.64 -0.67
C GLY A 275 -3.57 -10.21 -1.43
N SER A 276 -2.57 -9.63 -0.75
CA SER A 276 -1.31 -9.24 -1.39
C SER A 276 -0.47 -10.44 -1.84
N VAL A 277 -0.51 -11.59 -1.14
CA VAL A 277 0.13 -12.82 -1.62
C VAL A 277 -0.58 -13.35 -2.85
N LEU A 278 -1.92 -13.39 -2.85
CA LEU A 278 -2.71 -13.84 -4.00
C LEU A 278 -2.49 -12.95 -5.24
N LEU A 279 -2.31 -11.64 -5.05
CA LEU A 279 -1.99 -10.67 -6.11
C LEU A 279 -0.53 -10.70 -6.56
N GLY A 280 0.35 -11.37 -5.80
CA GLY A 280 1.78 -11.45 -6.10
C GLY A 280 2.62 -10.25 -5.64
N GLY A 281 2.06 -9.32 -4.85
CA GLY A 281 2.78 -8.18 -4.30
C GLY A 281 1.93 -7.24 -3.46
N CYS A 282 2.56 -6.52 -2.54
CA CYS A 282 1.90 -5.50 -1.71
C CYS A 282 1.43 -4.29 -2.56
N PRO A 283 0.59 -3.39 -2.03
CA PRO A 283 0.13 -2.20 -2.76
C PRO A 283 1.25 -1.39 -3.42
N LEU A 284 2.39 -1.16 -2.74
CA LEU A 284 3.55 -0.53 -3.35
C LEU A 284 4.03 -1.30 -4.59
N ARG A 285 4.19 -2.62 -4.46
CA ARG A 285 4.69 -3.45 -5.57
C ARG A 285 3.72 -3.47 -6.74
N GLN A 286 2.40 -3.38 -6.51
CA GLN A 286 1.42 -3.29 -7.59
C GLN A 286 1.58 -1.98 -8.40
N LEU A 287 1.82 -0.83 -7.75
CA LEU A 287 2.12 0.43 -8.45
C LEU A 287 3.38 0.30 -9.32
N ILE A 288 4.45 -0.27 -8.76
CA ILE A 288 5.72 -0.45 -9.45
C ILE A 288 5.59 -1.41 -10.65
N LEU A 289 4.88 -2.53 -10.47
CA LEU A 289 4.64 -3.49 -11.56
C LEU A 289 3.79 -2.88 -12.68
N ALA A 290 2.75 -2.12 -12.33
CA ALA A 290 1.95 -1.42 -13.33
C ALA A 290 2.78 -0.39 -14.11
N ALA A 291 3.71 0.30 -13.44
CA ALA A 291 4.67 1.20 -14.08
C ALA A 291 5.66 0.47 -15.01
N GLN A 292 5.93 -0.82 -14.77
CA GLN A 292 6.77 -1.68 -15.62
C GLN A 292 6.03 -2.26 -16.86
N GLY A 293 4.77 -1.88 -17.06
CA GLY A 293 3.97 -2.37 -18.20
C GLY A 293 3.02 -3.53 -17.85
N ASN A 294 2.88 -3.89 -16.58
CA ASN A 294 1.95 -4.96 -16.18
C ASN A 294 0.53 -4.40 -16.04
N GLY A 295 -0.31 -4.62 -17.08
CA GLY A 295 -1.72 -4.21 -17.09
C GLY A 295 -2.57 -4.90 -16.01
N ASP A 296 -2.24 -6.14 -15.63
CA ASP A 296 -2.91 -6.84 -14.54
C ASP A 296 -2.71 -6.13 -13.19
N SER A 297 -1.51 -5.57 -12.98
CA SER A 297 -1.23 -4.74 -11.80
C SER A 297 -1.90 -3.37 -11.90
N ALA A 298 -2.04 -2.79 -13.10
CA ALA A 298 -2.81 -1.56 -13.30
C ALA A 298 -4.28 -1.78 -12.93
N VAL A 299 -4.89 -2.89 -13.36
CA VAL A 299 -6.26 -3.27 -12.95
C VAL A 299 -6.37 -3.43 -11.43
N THR A 300 -5.36 -4.04 -10.78
CA THR A 300 -5.31 -4.13 -9.32
C THR A 300 -5.28 -2.75 -8.67
N VAL A 301 -4.51 -1.81 -9.20
CA VAL A 301 -4.43 -0.42 -8.69
C VAL A 301 -5.76 0.30 -8.87
N PHE A 302 -6.45 0.14 -9.99
CA PHE A 302 -7.79 0.69 -10.16
C PHE A 302 -8.78 0.08 -9.17
N GLY A 303 -8.70 -1.23 -8.91
CA GLY A 303 -9.45 -1.88 -7.84
C GLY A 303 -9.15 -1.24 -6.47
N MET A 304 -7.89 -0.93 -6.17
CA MET A 304 -7.51 -0.23 -4.93
C MET A 304 -8.12 1.17 -4.83
N ILE A 305 -8.13 1.94 -5.92
CA ILE A 305 -8.74 3.29 -5.96
C ILE A 305 -10.24 3.21 -5.70
N VAL A 306 -10.94 2.27 -6.37
CA VAL A 306 -12.39 2.06 -6.17
C VAL A 306 -12.66 1.54 -4.74
N GLY A 307 -11.86 0.61 -4.24
CA GLY A 307 -11.95 0.13 -2.86
C GLY A 307 -11.80 1.24 -1.83
N ALA A 308 -10.91 2.21 -2.09
CA ALA A 308 -10.75 3.39 -1.25
C ALA A 308 -11.99 4.32 -1.29
N ALA A 309 -12.57 4.51 -2.49
CA ALA A 309 -13.84 5.25 -2.64
C ALA A 309 -14.97 4.59 -1.86
N LEU A 310 -15.15 3.28 -2.02
CA LEU A 310 -16.16 2.49 -1.29
C LEU A 310 -15.94 2.58 0.22
N ALA A 311 -14.68 2.48 0.68
CA ALA A 311 -14.36 2.55 2.10
C ALA A 311 -14.82 3.87 2.74
N HIS A 312 -14.75 4.98 2.03
CA HIS A 312 -15.19 6.28 2.57
C HIS A 312 -16.66 6.59 2.31
N ASN A 313 -17.21 6.20 1.17
CA ASN A 313 -18.63 6.42 0.88
C ASN A 313 -19.56 5.59 1.79
N PHE A 314 -19.12 4.40 2.20
CA PHE A 314 -19.89 3.51 3.06
C PHE A 314 -19.37 3.44 4.52
N GLY A 315 -18.43 4.33 4.89
CA GLY A 315 -17.90 4.39 6.26
C GLY A 315 -17.18 3.11 6.71
N LEU A 316 -16.49 2.41 5.80
CA LEU A 316 -15.79 1.16 6.09
C LEU A 316 -14.38 1.39 6.66
N ALA A 317 -13.82 2.58 6.43
CA ALA A 317 -12.49 2.95 6.89
C ALA A 317 -12.44 3.12 8.43
N GLY A 318 -11.27 2.91 9.01
CA GLY A 318 -11.02 3.17 10.42
C GLY A 318 -11.03 4.67 10.74
N ASN A 319 -11.38 4.99 11.98
CA ASN A 319 -11.23 6.31 12.57
C ASN A 319 -10.09 6.26 13.60
N PRO A 320 -9.20 7.25 13.65
CA PRO A 320 -8.13 7.28 14.64
C PRO A 320 -8.69 7.49 16.06
N ASP A 321 -7.88 7.13 17.07
CA ASP A 321 -8.15 7.48 18.45
C ASP A 321 -8.21 9.00 18.61
N SER A 322 -9.04 9.47 19.53
CA SER A 322 -9.21 10.90 19.86
C SER A 322 -9.29 11.10 21.36
N LYS A 323 -9.26 12.35 21.81
CA LYS A 323 -9.53 12.73 23.19
C LYS A 323 -10.91 13.33 23.31
N SER A 324 -11.63 13.00 24.38
CA SER A 324 -12.83 13.72 24.79
C SER A 324 -12.49 15.12 25.31
N GLU A 325 -13.48 15.98 25.50
CA GLU A 325 -13.31 17.29 26.14
C GLU A 325 -12.76 17.15 27.57
N ALA A 326 -13.08 16.06 28.26
CA ALA A 326 -12.54 15.71 29.59
C ALA A 326 -11.10 15.13 29.54
N GLY A 327 -10.48 14.99 28.36
CA GLY A 327 -9.13 14.45 28.19
C GLY A 327 -9.06 12.91 28.17
N GLU A 328 -10.19 12.20 28.26
CA GLU A 328 -10.24 10.74 28.24
C GLU A 328 -10.01 10.21 26.81
N LEU A 329 -9.42 9.01 26.74
CA LEU A 329 -9.20 8.31 25.46
C LEU A 329 -10.53 7.83 24.88
N ILE A 330 -10.88 8.32 23.71
CA ILE A 330 -11.92 7.74 22.86
C ILE A 330 -11.23 6.82 21.86
N VAL A 331 -11.41 5.51 22.05
CA VAL A 331 -10.86 4.50 21.15
C VAL A 331 -11.55 4.61 19.79
N GLY A 332 -10.75 4.82 18.77
CA GLY A 332 -11.17 4.80 17.37
C GLY A 332 -11.50 3.37 16.89
N GLY A 333 -11.42 3.15 15.61
CA GLY A 333 -11.66 1.85 15.00
C GLY A 333 -12.62 1.92 13.81
N ILE A 334 -13.14 0.78 13.40
CA ILE A 334 -14.04 0.69 12.26
C ILE A 334 -15.51 0.61 12.70
N SER A 335 -16.40 1.16 11.88
CA SER A 335 -17.85 1.05 12.03
C SER A 335 -18.33 -0.40 11.92
N ASN A 336 -19.60 -0.67 12.25
CA ASN A 336 -20.18 -1.99 12.02
C ASN A 336 -20.18 -2.37 10.53
N ALA A 337 -20.41 -1.42 9.62
CA ALA A 337 -20.26 -1.65 8.18
C ALA A 337 -18.82 -2.04 7.82
N GLY A 338 -17.81 -1.36 8.41
CA GLY A 338 -16.40 -1.71 8.23
C GLY A 338 -16.06 -3.11 8.73
N LYS A 339 -16.62 -3.52 9.89
CA LYS A 339 -16.46 -4.88 10.44
C LYS A 339 -17.00 -5.93 9.45
N ILE A 340 -18.21 -5.72 8.95
CA ILE A 340 -18.83 -6.58 7.93
C ILE A 340 -17.98 -6.63 6.68
N ALA A 341 -17.46 -5.49 6.21
CA ALA A 341 -16.64 -5.42 5.00
C ALA A 341 -15.32 -6.20 5.15
N VAL A 342 -14.64 -6.13 6.30
CA VAL A 342 -13.43 -6.90 6.57
C VAL A 342 -13.73 -8.40 6.59
N VAL A 343 -14.80 -8.85 7.27
CA VAL A 343 -15.21 -10.26 7.31
C VAL A 343 -15.61 -10.75 5.93
N LEU A 344 -16.41 -9.97 5.18
CA LEU A 344 -16.79 -10.26 3.80
C LEU A 344 -15.55 -10.39 2.91
N GLY A 345 -14.57 -9.48 3.09
CA GLY A 345 -13.31 -9.53 2.37
C GLY A 345 -12.55 -10.84 2.61
N LEU A 346 -12.48 -11.32 3.86
CA LEU A 346 -11.85 -12.60 4.18
C LEU A 346 -12.60 -13.78 3.52
N VAL A 347 -13.94 -13.75 3.50
CA VAL A 347 -14.75 -14.75 2.80
C VAL A 347 -14.50 -14.71 1.29
N VAL A 348 -14.47 -13.53 0.69
CA VAL A 348 -14.16 -13.36 -0.74
C VAL A 348 -12.76 -13.87 -1.07
N MET A 349 -11.74 -13.59 -0.22
CA MET A 349 -10.40 -14.15 -0.40
C MET A 349 -10.43 -15.69 -0.37
N LEU A 350 -11.20 -16.29 0.54
CA LEU A 350 -11.34 -17.74 0.62
C LEU A 350 -11.99 -18.31 -0.65
N VAL A 351 -13.09 -17.73 -1.09
CA VAL A 351 -13.80 -18.16 -2.31
C VAL A 351 -12.88 -18.04 -3.53
N VAL A 352 -12.20 -16.89 -3.70
CA VAL A 352 -11.25 -16.70 -4.79
C VAL A 352 -10.12 -17.70 -4.72
N ALA A 353 -9.57 -17.98 -3.53
CA ALA A 353 -8.50 -18.96 -3.35
C ALA A 353 -8.97 -20.35 -3.78
N VAL A 354 -10.14 -20.79 -3.33
CA VAL A 354 -10.68 -22.14 -3.64
C VAL A 354 -11.00 -22.29 -5.14
N LEU A 355 -11.62 -21.28 -5.75
CA LEU A 355 -12.00 -21.31 -7.17
C LEU A 355 -10.81 -21.29 -8.13
N ASN A 356 -9.65 -20.80 -7.68
CA ASN A 356 -8.43 -20.69 -8.48
C ASN A 356 -7.35 -21.72 -8.08
N MET A 357 -7.71 -22.74 -7.30
CA MET A 357 -6.88 -23.93 -7.06
C MET A 357 -7.22 -25.03 -8.09
N PRO A 358 -6.28 -25.90 -8.48
CA PRO A 358 -6.55 -27.03 -9.36
C PRO A 358 -7.55 -27.99 -8.69
N LYS A 359 -8.47 -28.53 -9.48
CA LYS A 359 -9.36 -29.61 -9.02
C LYS A 359 -8.51 -30.87 -8.76
N LYS A 360 -8.92 -31.69 -7.76
CA LYS A 360 -8.16 -32.90 -7.39
C LYS A 360 -7.93 -33.88 -8.56
N GLU A 361 -8.77 -33.87 -9.59
CA GLU A 361 -8.61 -34.69 -10.78
C GLU A 361 -7.47 -34.24 -11.71
N GLU A 362 -7.18 -32.96 -11.77
CA GLU A 362 -6.09 -32.37 -12.60
C GLU A 362 -4.72 -32.46 -11.90
N ALA A 363 -4.67 -32.70 -10.60
CA ALA A 363 -3.44 -32.82 -9.83
C ALA A 363 -2.77 -34.19 -9.92
N ASN A 364 -3.47 -35.19 -10.47
CA ASN A 364 -3.01 -36.60 -10.60
C ASN A 364 -2.77 -37.01 -12.07
N ALA A 365 -2.90 -36.07 -13.02
CA ALA A 365 -2.57 -36.24 -14.43
C ALA A 365 -1.27 -35.47 -14.77
#